data_5eabcad5a4d5851a82255146973e04da
#
_entry.id   5eabcad5a4d5851a82255146973e04da
#
_cell.length_a   1.000
_cell.length_b   1.000
_cell.length_c   1.000
_cell.angle_alpha   90.00
_cell.angle_beta   90.00
_cell.angle_gamma   90.00
#
_symmetry.space_group_name_H-M   'P 1'
#
loop_
_entity.id
_entity.type
_entity.pdbx_description
1 polymer ?
#
loop_
_entity_poly.entity_id
_entity_poly.type
_entity_poly.pdbx_seq_one_letter_code
_entity_poly.pdbx_strand_id
1 'polypeptide(L)'
;MVDAGIGVFDSGIGGLTVFKALRHELPPGERLVYLGDTARVPYGTKSEDTVVRYALEGAQFLQKRGIKALVIACNTMSAVALPALRQAIPLPVVGVIGPGAEAACRVTRRQVIGVIGTAATIRSGAYASAIAHHLPEARVIGRACPLFVPLAEEGWVDNEVARATAEAYLGDLKREGIDTLVLGCTHYPLLQRVIGATMGQDVALVDSARATALVVRARLEERGLLSGGATGGDDDHFFVTDSSERFREVGSRFLGGPLARLEQIDITA
;
A
#
# COMPACT_ATOMS: atom_id res chain seq x y z
N MET A 1 -24.02 -9.28 -5.92
CA MET A 1 -22.61 -8.80 -6.04
C MET A 1 -22.40 -7.46 -5.33
N VAL A 2 -23.40 -6.60 -5.22
CA VAL A 2 -23.27 -5.28 -4.53
C VAL A 2 -22.91 -5.44 -3.05
N ASP A 3 -23.45 -6.47 -2.38
CA ASP A 3 -23.20 -6.75 -0.96
C ASP A 3 -21.89 -7.54 -0.70
N ALA A 4 -21.16 -7.90 -1.75
CA ALA A 4 -19.85 -8.52 -1.61
C ALA A 4 -18.80 -7.53 -1.11
N GLY A 5 -17.81 -7.99 -0.33
CA GLY A 5 -16.76 -7.13 0.23
C GLY A 5 -15.73 -6.65 -0.79
N ILE A 6 -14.89 -5.73 -0.37
CA ILE A 6 -13.67 -5.33 -1.10
C ILE A 6 -12.49 -6.01 -0.40
N GLY A 7 -11.77 -6.86 -1.11
CA GLY A 7 -10.56 -7.50 -0.60
C GLY A 7 -9.39 -6.52 -0.57
N VAL A 8 -8.68 -6.45 0.53
CA VAL A 8 -7.45 -5.65 0.69
C VAL A 8 -6.33 -6.60 1.07
N PHE A 9 -5.37 -6.78 0.18
CA PHE A 9 -4.29 -7.72 0.38
C PHE A 9 -2.93 -7.02 0.55
N ASP A 10 -2.27 -7.34 1.64
CA ASP A 10 -0.91 -6.88 1.94
C ASP A 10 0.00 -8.04 2.34
N SER A 11 1.30 -7.85 2.22
CA SER A 11 2.28 -8.82 2.71
C SER A 11 2.31 -8.98 4.23
N GLY A 12 1.73 -8.05 4.97
CA GLY A 12 1.76 -8.07 6.44
C GLY A 12 0.78 -7.07 7.04
N ILE A 13 1.33 -6.09 7.75
CA ILE A 13 0.57 -5.14 8.57
C ILE A 13 0.41 -3.77 7.91
N GLY A 14 1.37 -3.39 7.06
CA GLY A 14 1.47 -2.05 6.49
C GLY A 14 0.26 -1.65 5.66
N GLY A 15 -0.37 -2.59 4.97
CA GLY A 15 -1.57 -2.37 4.16
C GLY A 15 -2.78 -1.82 4.92
N LEU A 16 -2.74 -1.81 6.26
CA LEU A 16 -3.74 -1.14 7.08
C LEU A 16 -3.80 0.38 6.83
N THR A 17 -2.73 0.99 6.32
CA THR A 17 -2.76 2.38 5.84
C THR A 17 -3.68 2.55 4.62
N VAL A 18 -3.62 1.61 3.68
CA VAL A 18 -4.52 1.56 2.51
C VAL A 18 -5.95 1.22 2.94
N PHE A 19 -6.11 0.27 3.86
CA PHE A 19 -7.40 -0.07 4.44
C PHE A 19 -8.07 1.15 5.07
N LYS A 20 -7.34 1.91 5.89
CA LYS A 20 -7.82 3.15 6.51
C LYS A 20 -8.23 4.19 5.46
N ALA A 21 -7.44 4.36 4.40
CA ALA A 21 -7.78 5.29 3.32
C ALA A 21 -9.05 4.84 2.58
N LEU A 22 -9.23 3.55 2.31
CA LEU A 22 -10.45 2.99 1.72
C LEU A 22 -11.66 3.25 2.62
N ARG A 23 -11.54 3.00 3.93
CA ARG A 23 -12.62 3.24 4.89
C ARG A 23 -13.06 4.71 4.95
N HIS A 24 -12.11 5.63 4.77
CA HIS A 24 -12.40 7.06 4.72
C HIS A 24 -13.10 7.51 3.42
N GLU A 25 -12.71 6.93 2.28
CA GLU A 25 -13.18 7.40 0.96
C GLU A 25 -14.42 6.64 0.46
N LEU A 26 -14.66 5.42 0.93
CA LEU A 26 -15.79 4.61 0.51
C LEU A 26 -17.05 4.87 1.36
N PRO A 27 -18.25 4.62 0.80
CA PRO A 27 -19.49 4.67 1.58
C PRO A 27 -19.45 3.78 2.83
N PRO A 28 -20.11 4.17 3.93
CA PRO A 28 -20.12 3.38 5.17
C PRO A 28 -20.61 1.95 5.01
N GLY A 29 -21.50 1.69 4.04
CA GLY A 29 -22.03 0.36 3.74
C GLY A 29 -21.07 -0.61 3.05
N GLU A 30 -19.88 -0.16 2.67
CA GLU A 30 -18.89 -1.07 2.07
C GLU A 30 -18.22 -1.96 3.13
N ARG A 31 -18.22 -3.27 2.91
CA ARG A 31 -17.48 -4.23 3.73
C ARG A 31 -16.06 -4.38 3.21
N LEU A 32 -15.06 -4.26 4.08
CA LEU A 32 -13.67 -4.51 3.75
C LEU A 32 -13.22 -5.85 4.35
N VAL A 33 -12.50 -6.64 3.54
CA VAL A 33 -11.92 -7.92 3.93
C VAL A 33 -10.41 -7.84 3.76
N TYR A 34 -9.69 -7.72 4.87
CA TYR A 34 -8.24 -7.60 4.87
C TYR A 34 -7.56 -8.97 4.94
N LEU A 35 -6.49 -9.14 4.21
CA LEU A 35 -5.55 -10.25 4.34
C LEU A 35 -4.14 -9.72 4.51
N GLY A 36 -3.50 -10.04 5.64
CA GLY A 36 -2.08 -9.83 5.91
C GLY A 36 -1.33 -11.15 5.91
N ASP A 37 -0.40 -11.34 4.96
CA ASP A 37 0.40 -12.57 4.86
C ASP A 37 1.60 -12.53 5.81
N THR A 38 1.32 -12.46 7.11
CA THR A 38 2.29 -12.24 8.17
C THR A 38 3.28 -13.38 8.37
N ALA A 39 2.94 -14.62 8.00
CA ALA A 39 3.84 -15.77 8.07
C ALA A 39 4.99 -15.71 7.05
N ARG A 40 4.83 -14.95 5.96
CA ARG A 40 5.77 -14.95 4.82
C ARG A 40 6.48 -13.63 4.58
N VAL A 41 6.34 -12.67 5.50
CA VAL A 41 7.08 -11.39 5.46
C VAL A 41 8.60 -11.60 5.62
N PRO A 42 9.45 -10.67 5.14
CA PRO A 42 9.12 -9.52 4.30
C PRO A 42 9.12 -9.89 2.81
N TYR A 43 8.21 -9.35 2.02
CA TYR A 43 8.18 -9.57 0.56
C TYR A 43 9.30 -8.81 -0.18
N GLY A 44 9.76 -7.70 0.37
CA GLY A 44 10.77 -6.84 -0.26
C GLY A 44 12.15 -7.47 -0.49
N THR A 45 12.42 -8.64 0.11
CA THR A 45 13.67 -9.40 -0.03
C THR A 45 13.51 -10.69 -0.85
N LYS A 46 12.29 -11.04 -1.24
CA LYS A 46 12.01 -12.28 -1.98
C LYS A 46 12.17 -12.10 -3.49
N SER A 47 12.31 -13.23 -4.21
CA SER A 47 12.30 -13.24 -5.67
C SER A 47 10.89 -12.89 -6.20
N GLU A 48 10.83 -12.38 -7.43
CA GLU A 48 9.58 -12.02 -8.09
C GLU A 48 8.63 -13.21 -8.21
N ASP A 49 9.13 -14.39 -8.64
CA ASP A 49 8.33 -15.62 -8.77
C ASP A 49 7.71 -16.03 -7.42
N THR A 50 8.45 -15.87 -6.33
CA THR A 50 7.94 -16.17 -4.99
C THR A 50 6.82 -15.20 -4.60
N VAL A 51 7.00 -13.90 -4.88
CA VAL A 51 5.98 -12.88 -4.59
C VAL A 51 4.73 -13.13 -5.45
N VAL A 52 4.88 -13.45 -6.74
CA VAL A 52 3.76 -13.76 -7.63
C VAL A 52 2.97 -14.97 -7.13
N ARG A 53 3.66 -16.05 -6.74
CA ARG A 53 3.00 -17.24 -6.18
C ARG A 53 2.20 -16.90 -4.93
N TYR A 54 2.79 -16.21 -3.96
CA TYR A 54 2.11 -15.83 -2.72
C TYR A 54 0.92 -14.88 -2.99
N ALA A 55 1.09 -13.98 -3.97
CA ALA A 55 0.04 -13.07 -4.38
C ALA A 55 -1.18 -13.82 -4.94
N LEU A 56 -0.96 -14.83 -5.78
CA LEU A 56 -2.03 -15.65 -6.33
C LEU A 56 -2.76 -16.46 -5.26
N GLU A 57 -2.03 -17.10 -4.33
CA GLU A 57 -2.61 -17.86 -3.21
C GLU A 57 -3.51 -16.97 -2.34
N GLY A 58 -3.01 -15.81 -1.90
CA GLY A 58 -3.79 -14.88 -1.08
C GLY A 58 -4.99 -14.26 -1.82
N ALA A 59 -4.84 -13.96 -3.11
CA ALA A 59 -5.93 -13.45 -3.93
C ALA A 59 -7.06 -14.48 -4.09
N GLN A 60 -6.72 -15.76 -4.29
CA GLN A 60 -7.68 -16.86 -4.35
C GLN A 60 -8.40 -17.06 -3.02
N PHE A 61 -7.69 -16.93 -1.90
CA PHE A 61 -8.30 -16.97 -0.56
C PHE A 61 -9.36 -15.88 -0.41
N LEU A 62 -9.03 -14.63 -0.75
CA LEU A 62 -9.98 -13.51 -0.69
C LEU A 62 -11.16 -13.69 -1.66
N GLN A 63 -10.91 -14.21 -2.86
CA GLN A 63 -11.97 -14.50 -3.82
C GLN A 63 -13.01 -15.48 -3.26
N LYS A 64 -12.57 -16.55 -2.57
CA LYS A 64 -13.45 -17.50 -1.88
C LYS A 64 -14.26 -16.86 -0.73
N ARG A 65 -13.86 -15.70 -0.23
CA ARG A 65 -14.57 -14.94 0.83
C ARG A 65 -15.63 -13.99 0.27
N GLY A 66 -15.93 -14.04 -1.01
CA GLY A 66 -17.02 -13.28 -1.63
C GLY A 66 -16.71 -11.80 -1.76
N ILE A 67 -15.58 -11.47 -2.36
CA ILE A 67 -15.22 -10.09 -2.69
C ILE A 67 -15.71 -9.70 -4.09
N LYS A 68 -15.97 -8.41 -4.32
CA LYS A 68 -16.35 -7.81 -5.62
C LYS A 68 -15.21 -7.05 -6.29
N ALA A 69 -14.15 -6.75 -5.56
CA ALA A 69 -12.93 -6.11 -6.05
C ALA A 69 -11.75 -6.50 -5.16
N LEU A 70 -10.54 -6.47 -5.71
CA LEU A 70 -9.30 -6.76 -5.00
C LEU A 70 -8.36 -5.57 -5.07
N VAL A 71 -7.91 -5.09 -3.90
CA VAL A 71 -6.91 -4.03 -3.75
C VAL A 71 -5.61 -4.65 -3.28
N ILE A 72 -4.55 -4.48 -4.07
CA ILE A 72 -3.19 -4.91 -3.71
C ILE A 72 -2.50 -3.74 -3.02
N ALA A 73 -2.54 -3.75 -1.68
CA ALA A 73 -2.00 -2.69 -0.84
C ALA A 73 -0.47 -2.68 -0.81
N CYS A 74 0.17 -3.86 -0.83
CA CYS A 74 1.63 -4.00 -0.82
C CYS A 74 2.25 -3.46 -2.12
N ASN A 75 3.16 -2.49 -2.00
CA ASN A 75 3.88 -1.91 -3.14
C ASN A 75 4.76 -2.95 -3.84
N THR A 76 5.46 -3.81 -3.10
CA THR A 76 6.27 -4.89 -3.68
C THR A 76 5.40 -5.84 -4.50
N MET A 77 4.26 -6.26 -3.97
CA MET A 77 3.31 -7.13 -4.68
C MET A 77 2.72 -6.41 -5.91
N SER A 78 2.32 -5.16 -5.77
CA SER A 78 1.80 -4.35 -6.88
C SER A 78 2.84 -4.16 -7.99
N ALA A 79 4.13 -4.13 -7.65
CA ALA A 79 5.21 -3.96 -8.61
C ALA A 79 5.39 -5.18 -9.52
N VAL A 80 5.28 -6.40 -8.96
CA VAL A 80 5.70 -7.61 -9.67
C VAL A 80 4.55 -8.59 -9.97
N ALA A 81 3.49 -8.60 -9.16
CA ALA A 81 2.42 -9.59 -9.28
C ALA A 81 1.14 -9.08 -9.96
N LEU A 82 0.98 -7.77 -10.13
CA LEU A 82 -0.27 -7.19 -10.63
C LEU A 82 -0.72 -7.73 -12.01
N PRO A 83 0.17 -7.95 -13.01
CA PRO A 83 -0.23 -8.55 -14.28
C PRO A 83 -0.80 -9.97 -14.12
N ALA A 84 -0.12 -10.83 -13.34
CA ALA A 84 -0.56 -12.20 -13.08
C ALA A 84 -1.90 -12.24 -12.31
N LEU A 85 -2.07 -11.36 -11.33
CA LEU A 85 -3.31 -11.23 -10.58
C LEU A 85 -4.49 -10.81 -11.47
N ARG A 86 -4.29 -9.83 -12.37
CA ARG A 86 -5.33 -9.38 -13.31
C ARG A 86 -5.73 -10.46 -14.30
N GLN A 87 -4.82 -11.35 -14.64
CA GLN A 87 -5.10 -12.50 -15.52
C GLN A 87 -5.86 -13.61 -14.79
N ALA A 88 -5.50 -13.87 -13.52
CA ALA A 88 -6.04 -15.00 -12.75
C ALA A 88 -7.36 -14.69 -12.03
N ILE A 89 -7.61 -13.43 -11.66
CA ILE A 89 -8.77 -13.02 -10.84
C ILE A 89 -9.79 -12.31 -11.71
N PRO A 90 -11.00 -12.87 -11.90
CA PRO A 90 -12.05 -12.32 -12.78
C PRO A 90 -12.82 -11.16 -12.11
N LEU A 91 -12.15 -10.36 -11.30
CA LEU A 91 -12.68 -9.20 -10.59
C LEU A 91 -11.81 -7.97 -10.88
N PRO A 92 -12.30 -6.74 -10.65
CA PRO A 92 -11.46 -5.56 -10.70
C PRO A 92 -10.27 -5.68 -9.72
N VAL A 93 -9.04 -5.62 -10.24
CA VAL A 93 -7.81 -5.63 -9.43
C VAL A 93 -7.12 -4.27 -9.54
N VAL A 94 -6.94 -3.62 -8.39
CA VAL A 94 -6.30 -2.31 -8.26
C VAL A 94 -5.03 -2.45 -7.44
N GLY A 95 -3.88 -2.08 -8.00
CA GLY A 95 -2.62 -1.96 -7.26
C GLY A 95 -2.33 -0.50 -6.88
N VAL A 96 -1.45 -0.28 -5.93
CA VAL A 96 -1.14 1.06 -5.39
C VAL A 96 -0.17 1.89 -6.25
N ILE A 97 0.58 1.26 -7.16
CA ILE A 97 1.63 1.96 -7.93
C ILE A 97 1.04 2.92 -8.95
N GLY A 98 0.09 2.49 -9.78
CA GLY A 98 -0.53 3.35 -10.78
C GLY A 98 -1.14 4.62 -10.19
N PRO A 99 -2.06 4.49 -9.20
CA PRO A 99 -2.62 5.66 -8.51
C PRO A 99 -1.58 6.57 -7.86
N GLY A 100 -0.54 5.98 -7.22
CA GLY A 100 0.54 6.75 -6.61
C GLY A 100 1.39 7.51 -7.64
N ALA A 101 1.70 6.88 -8.78
CA ALA A 101 2.43 7.51 -9.88
C ALA A 101 1.63 8.66 -10.52
N GLU A 102 0.34 8.44 -10.80
CA GLU A 102 -0.54 9.46 -11.33
C GLU A 102 -0.66 10.66 -10.37
N ALA A 103 -0.81 10.41 -9.08
CA ALA A 103 -0.85 11.47 -8.07
C ALA A 103 0.46 12.27 -8.03
N ALA A 104 1.61 11.62 -8.16
CA ALA A 104 2.91 12.28 -8.22
C ALA A 104 3.04 13.17 -9.47
N CYS A 105 2.59 12.69 -10.63
CA CYS A 105 2.59 13.47 -11.87
C CYS A 105 1.70 14.72 -11.80
N ARG A 106 0.61 14.67 -11.01
CA ARG A 106 -0.28 15.84 -10.84
C ARG A 106 0.29 16.93 -9.96
N VAL A 107 1.19 16.61 -9.02
CA VAL A 107 1.70 17.59 -8.04
C VAL A 107 3.10 18.10 -8.35
N THR A 108 3.89 17.38 -9.13
CA THR A 108 5.23 17.81 -9.51
C THR A 108 5.19 19.07 -10.37
N ARG A 109 6.12 19.99 -10.12
CA ARG A 109 6.26 21.25 -10.84
C ARG A 109 7.52 21.28 -11.73
N ARG A 110 8.55 20.53 -11.31
CA ARG A 110 9.86 20.46 -12.00
C ARG A 110 10.08 19.15 -12.74
N GLN A 111 9.13 18.23 -12.64
CA GLN A 111 9.21 16.90 -13.22
C GLN A 111 10.42 16.09 -12.71
N VAL A 112 10.84 16.35 -11.47
CA VAL A 112 11.90 15.60 -10.78
C VAL A 112 11.29 14.93 -9.58
N ILE A 113 11.02 13.63 -9.73
CA ILE A 113 10.25 12.84 -8.77
C ILE A 113 11.14 11.82 -8.08
N GLY A 114 11.21 11.88 -6.76
CA GLY A 114 11.80 10.84 -5.92
C GLY A 114 10.79 9.72 -5.64
N VAL A 115 11.26 8.49 -5.58
CA VAL A 115 10.46 7.35 -5.14
C VAL A 115 11.24 6.59 -4.07
N ILE A 116 10.68 6.46 -2.89
CA ILE A 116 11.24 5.60 -1.84
C ILE A 116 10.40 4.34 -1.67
N GLY A 117 11.05 3.20 -1.39
CA GLY A 117 10.36 1.92 -1.29
C GLY A 117 11.26 0.82 -0.75
N THR A 118 10.76 -0.42 -0.76
CA THR A 118 11.60 -1.60 -0.51
C THR A 118 12.60 -1.81 -1.65
N ALA A 119 13.64 -2.60 -1.40
CA ALA A 119 14.62 -2.92 -2.44
C ALA A 119 13.96 -3.56 -3.69
N ALA A 120 12.99 -4.46 -3.51
CA ALA A 120 12.28 -5.08 -4.63
C ALA A 120 11.41 -4.07 -5.40
N THR A 121 10.68 -3.19 -4.72
CA THR A 121 9.88 -2.15 -5.36
C THR A 121 10.74 -1.22 -6.21
N ILE A 122 11.91 -0.83 -5.71
CA ILE A 122 12.81 0.05 -6.46
C ILE A 122 13.46 -0.67 -7.65
N ARG A 123 13.94 -1.90 -7.46
CA ARG A 123 14.55 -2.70 -8.54
C ARG A 123 13.59 -2.99 -9.69
N SER A 124 12.29 -3.18 -9.39
CA SER A 124 11.29 -3.49 -10.43
C SER A 124 11.12 -2.38 -11.47
N GLY A 125 11.49 -1.12 -11.15
CA GLY A 125 11.24 0.03 -12.01
C GLY A 125 9.76 0.38 -12.22
N ALA A 126 8.83 -0.30 -11.53
CA ALA A 126 7.39 -0.17 -11.78
C ALA A 126 6.86 1.26 -11.58
N TYR A 127 7.36 2.00 -10.58
CA TYR A 127 7.02 3.42 -10.42
C TYR A 127 7.57 4.28 -11.56
N ALA A 128 8.83 4.06 -11.97
CA ALA A 128 9.43 4.81 -13.08
C ALA A 128 8.65 4.59 -14.38
N SER A 129 8.29 3.34 -14.68
CA SER A 129 7.46 3.00 -15.84
C SER A 129 6.06 3.61 -15.76
N ALA A 130 5.41 3.59 -14.60
CA ALA A 130 4.09 4.16 -14.41
C ALA A 130 4.11 5.70 -14.51
N ILE A 131 5.14 6.36 -13.98
CA ILE A 131 5.34 7.81 -14.09
C ILE A 131 5.60 8.17 -15.55
N ALA A 132 6.49 7.46 -16.25
CA ALA A 132 6.81 7.73 -17.66
C ALA A 132 5.60 7.57 -18.59
N HIS A 133 4.62 6.73 -18.23
CA HIS A 133 3.35 6.62 -18.97
C HIS A 133 2.53 7.93 -18.93
N HIS A 134 2.54 8.63 -17.80
CA HIS A 134 1.80 9.90 -17.63
C HIS A 134 2.64 11.13 -17.94
N LEU A 135 3.94 11.06 -17.69
CA LEU A 135 4.87 12.19 -17.81
C LEU A 135 6.22 11.68 -18.34
N PRO A 136 6.35 11.46 -19.67
CA PRO A 136 7.53 10.82 -20.28
C PRO A 136 8.86 11.51 -19.99
N GLU A 137 8.85 12.84 -19.84
CA GLU A 137 10.05 13.66 -19.61
C GLU A 137 10.44 13.73 -18.12
N ALA A 138 9.65 13.13 -17.20
CA ALA A 138 9.96 13.18 -15.78
C ALA A 138 11.23 12.42 -15.45
N ARG A 139 12.12 13.05 -14.69
CA ARG A 139 13.28 12.40 -14.10
C ARG A 139 12.85 11.70 -12.81
N VAL A 140 12.94 10.39 -12.77
CA VAL A 140 12.55 9.56 -11.62
C VAL A 140 13.78 9.02 -10.92
N ILE A 141 13.90 9.26 -9.61
CA ILE A 141 15.04 8.84 -8.78
C ILE A 141 14.53 7.91 -7.68
N GLY A 142 14.87 6.62 -7.77
CA GLY A 142 14.50 5.60 -6.80
C GLY A 142 15.51 5.45 -5.66
N ARG A 143 15.03 5.30 -4.42
CA ARG A 143 15.87 4.98 -3.25
C ARG A 143 15.22 3.89 -2.42
N ALA A 144 15.95 2.79 -2.19
CA ALA A 144 15.53 1.76 -1.25
C ALA A 144 15.76 2.23 0.20
N CYS A 145 14.73 2.13 1.03
CA CYS A 145 14.75 2.58 2.43
C CYS A 145 14.26 1.48 3.38
N PRO A 146 14.91 0.29 3.42
CA PRO A 146 14.39 -0.88 4.13
C PRO A 146 14.21 -0.68 5.64
N LEU A 147 15.02 0.13 6.30
CA LEU A 147 14.92 0.36 7.75
C LEU A 147 13.66 1.13 8.16
N PHE A 148 12.98 1.82 7.25
CA PHE A 148 11.73 2.49 7.58
C PHE A 148 10.61 1.52 7.95
N VAL A 149 10.64 0.27 7.47
CA VAL A 149 9.64 -0.75 7.82
C VAL A 149 9.72 -1.10 9.31
N PRO A 150 10.85 -1.60 9.85
CA PRO A 150 10.93 -1.91 11.28
C PRO A 150 10.75 -0.68 12.16
N LEU A 151 11.20 0.49 11.77
CA LEU A 151 10.97 1.72 12.55
C LEU A 151 9.47 2.02 12.69
N ALA A 152 8.69 1.86 11.62
CA ALA A 152 7.25 2.05 11.66
C ALA A 152 6.55 1.00 12.53
N GLU A 153 6.94 -0.27 12.42
CA GLU A 153 6.36 -1.37 13.22
C GLU A 153 6.66 -1.23 14.72
N GLU A 154 7.88 -0.82 15.09
CA GLU A 154 8.26 -0.56 16.49
C GLU A 154 7.68 0.78 17.04
N GLY A 155 7.02 1.58 16.20
CA GLY A 155 6.48 2.88 16.60
C GLY A 155 7.55 3.98 16.76
N TRP A 156 8.75 3.76 16.24
CA TRP A 156 9.85 4.73 16.27
C TRP A 156 9.73 5.72 15.10
N VAL A 157 8.61 6.43 15.08
CA VAL A 157 8.22 7.26 13.94
C VAL A 157 8.67 8.72 14.03
N ASP A 158 9.09 9.20 15.23
CA ASP A 158 9.52 10.58 15.44
C ASP A 158 10.57 10.68 16.57
N ASN A 159 11.61 9.89 16.51
CA ASN A 159 12.74 9.93 17.45
C ASN A 159 14.06 10.21 16.71
N GLU A 160 15.16 10.29 17.46
CA GLU A 160 16.48 10.56 16.89
C GLU A 160 16.93 9.49 15.90
N VAL A 161 16.60 8.20 16.15
CA VAL A 161 16.96 7.10 15.26
C VAL A 161 16.21 7.22 13.92
N ALA A 162 14.92 7.54 13.95
CA ALA A 162 14.13 7.78 12.74
C ALA A 162 14.66 8.97 11.95
N ARG A 163 15.05 10.08 12.62
CA ARG A 163 15.62 11.26 11.97
C ARG A 163 16.98 10.97 11.34
N ALA A 164 17.87 10.30 12.05
CA ALA A 164 19.17 9.90 11.51
C ALA A 164 19.04 8.95 10.32
N THR A 165 18.09 8.01 10.39
CA THR A 165 17.80 7.09 9.30
C THR A 165 17.23 7.82 8.08
N ALA A 166 16.33 8.78 8.30
CA ALA A 166 15.75 9.58 7.22
C ALA A 166 16.84 10.42 6.54
N GLU A 167 17.72 11.09 7.30
CA GLU A 167 18.83 11.87 6.74
C GLU A 167 19.78 10.98 5.92
N ALA A 168 20.14 9.79 6.45
CA ALA A 168 21.02 8.86 5.74
C ALA A 168 20.43 8.37 4.42
N TYR A 169 19.11 8.16 4.33
CA TYR A 169 18.46 7.72 3.10
C TYR A 169 18.14 8.84 2.13
N LEU A 170 17.71 10.00 2.63
CA LEU A 170 17.05 11.03 1.84
C LEU A 170 17.95 12.23 1.54
N GLY A 171 19.07 12.40 2.25
CA GLY A 171 19.96 13.53 2.05
C GLY A 171 20.45 13.68 0.59
N ASP A 172 20.76 12.57 -0.08
CA ASP A 172 21.12 12.58 -1.51
C ASP A 172 19.94 12.98 -2.39
N LEU A 173 18.75 12.43 -2.16
CA LEU A 173 17.55 12.76 -2.94
C LEU A 173 17.22 14.26 -2.87
N LYS A 174 17.41 14.86 -1.70
CA LYS A 174 17.24 16.30 -1.51
C LYS A 174 18.21 17.11 -2.40
N ARG A 175 19.48 16.66 -2.49
CA ARG A 175 20.48 17.31 -3.35
C ARG A 175 20.21 17.14 -4.84
N GLU A 176 19.48 16.11 -5.23
CA GLU A 176 19.04 15.89 -6.62
C GLU A 176 17.96 16.86 -7.10
N GLY A 177 17.43 17.72 -6.21
CA GLY A 177 16.46 18.74 -6.54
C GLY A 177 15.06 18.22 -6.84
N ILE A 178 14.68 17.06 -6.27
CA ILE A 178 13.29 16.57 -6.37
C ILE A 178 12.32 17.56 -5.77
N ASP A 179 11.13 17.68 -6.34
CA ASP A 179 10.03 18.47 -5.80
C ASP A 179 8.84 17.63 -5.34
N THR A 180 8.90 16.34 -5.61
CA THR A 180 7.86 15.38 -5.26
C THR A 180 8.52 14.09 -4.80
N LEU A 181 8.02 13.50 -3.70
CA LEU A 181 8.51 12.24 -3.16
C LEU A 181 7.35 11.27 -2.95
N VAL A 182 7.39 10.15 -3.68
CA VAL A 182 6.41 9.07 -3.53
C VAL A 182 6.81 8.16 -2.39
N LEU A 183 5.90 7.93 -1.44
CA LEU A 183 6.02 6.97 -0.36
C LEU A 183 5.61 5.58 -0.87
N GLY A 184 6.54 4.89 -1.56
CA GLY A 184 6.32 3.60 -2.24
C GLY A 184 6.40 2.38 -1.33
N CYS A 185 5.93 2.51 -0.09
CA CYS A 185 5.74 1.41 0.86
C CYS A 185 4.62 1.77 1.84
N THR A 186 3.80 0.80 2.17
CA THR A 186 2.63 0.97 3.05
C THR A 186 2.97 1.41 4.49
N HIS A 187 4.20 1.20 4.94
CA HIS A 187 4.69 1.61 6.25
C HIS A 187 5.09 3.09 6.31
N TYR A 188 5.51 3.67 5.18
CA TYR A 188 6.15 4.99 5.17
C TYR A 188 5.24 6.16 5.51
N PRO A 189 3.90 6.10 5.30
CA PRO A 189 3.00 7.14 5.79
C PRO A 189 3.08 7.39 7.30
N LEU A 190 3.42 6.38 8.11
CA LEU A 190 3.63 6.57 9.55
C LEU A 190 4.85 7.44 9.87
N LEU A 191 5.84 7.45 8.98
CA LEU A 191 7.08 8.25 9.07
C LEU A 191 6.97 9.59 8.33
N GLN A 192 5.78 9.95 7.83
CA GLN A 192 5.58 11.13 6.98
C GLN A 192 6.14 12.42 7.62
N ARG A 193 6.02 12.56 8.94
CA ARG A 193 6.51 13.73 9.67
C ARG A 193 8.03 13.83 9.58
N VAL A 194 8.76 12.77 9.88
CA VAL A 194 10.23 12.77 9.85
C VAL A 194 10.75 12.83 8.41
N ILE A 195 10.12 12.16 7.47
CA ILE A 195 10.45 12.24 6.05
C ILE A 195 10.26 13.67 5.54
N GLY A 196 9.11 14.27 5.85
CA GLY A 196 8.81 15.65 5.44
C GLY A 196 9.76 16.68 6.05
N ALA A 197 10.12 16.52 7.32
CA ALA A 197 11.11 17.38 7.98
C ALA A 197 12.50 17.30 7.31
N THR A 198 12.94 16.10 6.93
CA THR A 198 14.21 15.89 6.21
C THR A 198 14.19 16.49 4.81
N MET A 199 13.10 16.27 4.06
CA MET A 199 13.00 16.76 2.68
C MET A 199 12.78 18.27 2.59
N GLY A 200 12.08 18.85 3.55
CA GLY A 200 11.72 20.27 3.57
C GLY A 200 10.38 20.55 2.90
N GLN A 201 9.92 21.81 3.05
CA GLN A 201 8.57 22.22 2.63
C GLN A 201 8.39 22.30 1.10
N ASP A 202 9.48 22.37 0.34
CA ASP A 202 9.44 22.45 -1.12
C ASP A 202 9.22 21.11 -1.81
N VAL A 203 9.21 20.01 -1.06
CA VAL A 203 9.00 18.64 -1.57
C VAL A 203 7.62 18.14 -1.17
N ALA A 204 6.75 17.95 -2.15
CA ALA A 204 5.43 17.35 -1.93
C ALA A 204 5.56 15.85 -1.64
N LEU A 205 5.00 15.38 -0.53
CA LEU A 205 4.93 13.96 -0.22
C LEU A 205 3.65 13.36 -0.81
N VAL A 206 3.79 12.28 -1.56
CA VAL A 206 2.66 11.55 -2.16
C VAL A 206 2.49 10.21 -1.47
N ASP A 207 1.37 10.07 -0.75
CA ASP A 207 0.91 8.81 -0.19
C ASP A 207 0.03 8.07 -1.21
N SER A 208 0.46 6.88 -1.61
CA SER A 208 -0.27 6.04 -2.57
C SER A 208 -1.59 5.50 -2.02
N ALA A 209 -1.76 5.42 -0.70
CA ALA A 209 -2.96 4.86 -0.08
C ALA A 209 -4.22 5.67 -0.41
N ARG A 210 -4.18 6.99 -0.21
CA ARG A 210 -5.30 7.87 -0.52
C ARG A 210 -5.61 7.90 -2.02
N ALA A 211 -4.57 8.00 -2.86
CA ALA A 211 -4.74 7.96 -4.31
C ALA A 211 -5.40 6.66 -4.76
N THR A 212 -5.02 5.53 -4.17
CA THR A 212 -5.61 4.22 -4.44
C THR A 212 -7.08 4.16 -4.03
N ALA A 213 -7.42 4.66 -2.85
CA ALA A 213 -8.80 4.67 -2.37
C ALA A 213 -9.74 5.44 -3.31
N LEU A 214 -9.31 6.60 -3.81
CA LEU A 214 -10.05 7.38 -4.80
C LEU A 214 -10.26 6.61 -6.12
N VAL A 215 -9.23 5.94 -6.63
CA VAL A 215 -9.32 5.11 -7.84
C VAL A 215 -10.25 3.91 -7.64
N VAL A 216 -10.18 3.26 -6.48
CA VAL A 216 -11.07 2.15 -6.14
C VAL A 216 -12.53 2.62 -6.13
N ARG A 217 -12.82 3.74 -5.45
CA ARG A 217 -14.16 4.33 -5.42
C ARG A 217 -14.68 4.61 -6.83
N ALA A 218 -13.91 5.33 -7.64
CA ALA A 218 -14.31 5.66 -9.01
C ALA A 218 -14.61 4.40 -9.85
N ARG A 219 -13.76 3.38 -9.78
CA ARG A 219 -13.97 2.13 -10.52
C ARG A 219 -15.19 1.33 -10.08
N LEU A 220 -15.50 1.34 -8.77
CA LEU A 220 -16.70 0.70 -8.27
C LEU A 220 -17.97 1.47 -8.69
N GLU A 221 -17.90 2.80 -8.69
CA GLU A 221 -18.99 3.68 -9.14
C GLU A 221 -19.27 3.48 -10.63
N GLU A 222 -18.25 3.53 -11.49
CA GLU A 222 -18.35 3.28 -12.94
C GLU A 222 -18.99 1.92 -13.27
N ARG A 223 -18.83 0.93 -12.40
CA ARG A 223 -19.35 -0.43 -12.58
C ARG A 223 -20.68 -0.67 -11.85
N GLY A 224 -21.23 0.32 -11.17
CA GLY A 224 -22.44 0.16 -10.36
C GLY A 224 -22.27 -0.85 -9.22
N LEU A 225 -21.05 -0.96 -8.65
CA LEU A 225 -20.70 -1.92 -7.61
C LEU A 225 -20.64 -1.30 -6.21
N LEU A 226 -20.83 0.03 -6.06
CA LEU A 226 -20.87 0.65 -4.74
C LEU A 226 -22.08 0.14 -3.96
N SER A 227 -21.88 -0.18 -2.67
CA SER A 227 -22.97 -0.52 -1.75
C SER A 227 -23.80 0.72 -1.42
N GLY A 228 -25.11 0.61 -1.48
CA GLY A 228 -26.05 1.66 -1.06
C GLY A 228 -26.44 1.59 0.42
N GLY A 229 -25.86 0.65 1.19
CA GLY A 229 -26.22 0.41 2.59
C GLY A 229 -25.73 1.51 3.53
N ALA A 230 -26.50 1.75 4.60
CA ALA A 230 -26.19 2.73 5.64
C ALA A 230 -25.21 2.18 6.72
N THR A 231 -24.96 0.87 6.76
CA THR A 231 -24.17 0.19 7.81
C THR A 231 -23.17 -0.76 7.15
N GLY A 232 -21.90 -0.73 7.55
CA GLY A 232 -20.90 -1.61 6.96
C GLY A 232 -19.56 -1.67 7.69
N GLY A 233 -19.19 -0.66 8.45
CA GLY A 233 -17.90 -0.63 9.15
C GLY A 233 -17.76 -1.70 10.24
N ASP A 234 -18.87 -2.18 10.79
CA ASP A 234 -18.89 -3.23 11.83
C ASP A 234 -18.67 -4.64 11.24
N ASP A 235 -18.76 -4.79 9.92
CA ASP A 235 -18.59 -6.06 9.21
C ASP A 235 -17.20 -6.25 8.59
N ASP A 236 -16.26 -5.37 8.90
CA ASP A 236 -14.88 -5.51 8.47
C ASP A 236 -14.23 -6.75 9.09
N HIS A 237 -13.51 -7.51 8.25
CA HIS A 237 -12.88 -8.75 8.67
C HIS A 237 -11.38 -8.74 8.34
N PHE A 238 -10.56 -9.11 9.31
CA PHE A 238 -9.11 -9.17 9.17
C PHE A 238 -8.64 -10.61 9.28
N PHE A 239 -7.92 -11.07 8.28
CA PHE A 239 -7.26 -12.35 8.24
C PHE A 239 -5.76 -12.17 8.25
N VAL A 240 -5.06 -12.99 9.04
CA VAL A 240 -3.59 -13.02 9.10
C VAL A 240 -3.11 -14.46 9.07
N THR A 241 -1.93 -14.69 8.51
CA THR A 241 -1.39 -16.04 8.39
C THR A 241 -0.53 -16.45 9.58
N ASP A 242 -0.13 -15.50 10.43
CA ASP A 242 0.63 -15.75 11.65
C ASP A 242 0.52 -14.59 12.64
N SER A 243 0.75 -14.88 13.93
CA SER A 243 0.94 -13.90 15.02
C SER A 243 -0.19 -12.87 15.13
N SER A 244 -1.44 -13.34 15.27
CA SER A 244 -2.61 -12.48 15.41
C SER A 244 -2.52 -11.49 16.59
N GLU A 245 -1.84 -11.85 17.68
CA GLU A 245 -1.64 -10.98 18.85
C GLU A 245 -0.73 -9.78 18.49
N ARG A 246 0.45 -10.04 17.87
CA ARG A 246 1.34 -8.98 17.38
C ARG A 246 0.64 -8.10 16.34
N PHE A 247 -0.11 -8.72 15.43
CA PHE A 247 -0.88 -7.99 14.44
C PHE A 247 -1.90 -7.05 15.08
N ARG A 248 -2.58 -7.48 16.14
CA ARG A 248 -3.54 -6.66 16.89
C ARG A 248 -2.86 -5.47 17.53
N GLU A 249 -1.73 -5.67 18.19
CA GLU A 249 -0.98 -4.61 18.86
C GLU A 249 -0.48 -3.55 17.89
N VAL A 250 0.31 -3.98 16.89
CA VAL A 250 0.93 -3.06 15.92
C VAL A 250 -0.12 -2.47 14.99
N GLY A 251 -1.09 -3.28 14.52
CA GLY A 251 -2.15 -2.86 13.59
C GLY A 251 -3.05 -1.79 14.16
N SER A 252 -3.31 -1.80 15.47
CA SER A 252 -4.06 -0.74 16.13
C SER A 252 -3.39 0.63 15.97
N ARG A 253 -2.05 0.68 15.95
CA ARG A 253 -1.29 1.92 15.70
C ARG A 253 -1.46 2.39 14.24
N PHE A 254 -1.46 1.48 13.28
CA PHE A 254 -1.65 1.81 11.86
C PHE A 254 -3.07 2.31 11.57
N LEU A 255 -4.08 1.65 12.13
CA LEU A 255 -5.47 2.06 11.96
C LEU A 255 -5.82 3.31 12.75
N GLY A 256 -5.19 3.50 13.91
CA GLY A 256 -5.57 4.51 14.89
C GLY A 256 -6.79 4.10 15.72
N GLY A 257 -7.05 2.78 15.83
CA GLY A 257 -8.18 2.21 16.54
C GLY A 257 -8.09 0.68 16.61
N PRO A 258 -8.98 0.01 17.36
CA PRO A 258 -8.96 -1.43 17.53
C PRO A 258 -9.32 -2.17 16.22
N LEU A 259 -8.75 -3.37 16.05
CA LEU A 259 -9.17 -4.31 15.01
C LEU A 259 -10.34 -5.16 15.56
N ALA A 260 -11.48 -5.13 14.85
CA ALA A 260 -12.68 -5.85 15.29
C ALA A 260 -12.50 -7.38 15.09
N ARG A 261 -12.86 -7.93 13.96
CA ARG A 261 -12.86 -9.36 13.66
C ARG A 261 -11.52 -9.80 13.09
N LEU A 262 -10.59 -10.21 13.95
CA LEU A 262 -9.26 -10.71 13.54
C LEU A 262 -9.20 -12.22 13.71
N GLU A 263 -8.90 -12.93 12.63
CA GLU A 263 -8.79 -14.39 12.55
C GLU A 263 -7.42 -14.78 11.99
N GLN A 264 -6.75 -15.74 12.66
CA GLN A 264 -5.54 -16.36 12.14
C GLN A 264 -5.91 -17.57 11.30
N ILE A 265 -5.35 -17.65 10.11
CA ILE A 265 -5.70 -18.67 9.11
C ILE A 265 -4.44 -19.31 8.50
N ASP A 266 -4.62 -20.48 7.88
CA ASP A 266 -3.64 -21.08 6.98
C ASP A 266 -4.13 -20.90 5.53
N ILE A 267 -3.30 -20.31 4.68
CA ILE A 267 -3.63 -20.12 3.25
C ILE A 267 -3.33 -21.38 2.44
N THR A 268 -2.43 -22.24 2.93
CA THR A 268 -1.95 -23.44 2.23
C THR A 268 -2.85 -24.66 2.44
N ALA A 269 -3.89 -24.53 3.25
CA ALA A 269 -4.85 -25.59 3.56
C ALA A 269 -6.04 -25.68 2.59
#